data_338202f11579f656d9695c037070c976
#
_entry.id   338202f11579f656d9695c037070c976
#
_cell.length_a   1.000
_cell.length_b   1.000
_cell.length_c   1.000
_cell.angle_alpha   90.00
_cell.angle_beta   90.00
_cell.angle_gamma   90.00
#
_symmetry.space_group_name_H-M   'P 1'
#
loop_
_entity.id
_entity.type
_entity.pdbx_description
1 polymer ?
#
loop_
_entity_poly.entity_id
_entity_poly.type
_entity_poly.pdbx_seq_one_letter_code
_entity_poly.pdbx_strand_id
1 'polypeptide(L)'
;MTRENLEQIAESENQRRAEFRDGINVCVATGCLASKSQMVKDALDREVANRGWEKHCQVKGVGCLGLCSEGPLVSTRSGALYKKVIAADAGDILDHAGKAPLHRLLCSTDIPFFHDQQKIVTENSGVIDPERIEDYIAAGGYSALMKALGEMTPAQVIQEVTKSGLRGRGGAGYPTGLKWSTVAKAVGTQKFVICNADEGDPHRVIEGMLIAAYAVGASEGYIYIRAEYPLAIKQLRAALPQAEQLGLLGTGICGTSFNFRIELRVGAGAYVCGEETALIASVEGKRGTPRPRPPYPAQAGLLGQPTLINNVETFASVPPIIRKGGDWYAGIGTEKSKGTKVFSLTGQIRNTGVVEVPMGISLRKMVFEIGGGIPAGRKFKAVQTGGPSGGCIPSEFLDTAVDYESLAQLGSIMGSGGMVVMDESSCMVDVAKYFMDFCMIESCGKCIPCRAGTYQMHRILSAITNMSATPEDLKMLEELCDLVKHTSLCGLGQSAPNPVVSTLKSFATEYKAHIEEHTCPAGVCGKAVGANL
;
A
#
# COMPACT_ATOMS: atom_id res chain seq x y z
N MET A 1 -6.82 -22.32 20.84
CA MET A 1 -7.33 -22.53 19.46
C MET A 1 -6.68 -23.78 18.88
N THR A 2 -7.47 -24.71 18.32
CA THR A 2 -6.99 -25.87 17.57
C THR A 2 -7.41 -25.75 16.10
N ARG A 3 -6.88 -26.63 15.24
CA ARG A 3 -7.30 -26.69 13.82
C ARG A 3 -8.80 -26.97 13.69
N GLU A 4 -9.30 -27.93 14.48
CA GLU A 4 -10.73 -28.28 14.53
C GLU A 4 -11.61 -27.10 14.93
N ASN A 5 -11.16 -26.27 15.91
CA ASN A 5 -11.90 -25.08 16.29
C ASN A 5 -11.97 -24.05 15.14
N LEU A 6 -10.87 -23.86 14.37
CA LEU A 6 -10.90 -22.98 13.21
C LEU A 6 -11.86 -23.50 12.14
N GLU A 7 -11.84 -24.80 11.87
CA GLU A 7 -12.75 -25.45 10.92
C GLU A 7 -14.22 -25.30 11.36
N GLN A 8 -14.51 -25.49 12.65
CA GLN A 8 -15.85 -25.28 13.22
C GLN A 8 -16.34 -23.83 13.07
N ILE A 9 -15.46 -22.84 13.34
CA ILE A 9 -15.80 -21.42 13.17
C ILE A 9 -16.07 -21.11 11.69
N ALA A 10 -15.22 -21.61 10.79
CA ALA A 10 -15.38 -21.45 9.35
C ALA A 10 -16.70 -22.06 8.85
N GLU A 11 -17.02 -23.28 9.31
CA GLU A 11 -18.25 -23.97 8.94
C GLU A 11 -19.49 -23.26 9.46
N SER A 12 -19.48 -22.83 10.73
CA SER A 12 -20.55 -22.05 11.35
C SER A 12 -20.80 -20.73 10.60
N GLU A 13 -19.74 -20.00 10.24
CA GLU A 13 -19.87 -18.77 9.49
C GLU A 13 -20.39 -19.01 8.05
N ASN A 14 -19.94 -20.09 7.41
CA ASN A 14 -20.45 -20.45 6.08
C ASN A 14 -21.93 -20.88 6.13
N GLN A 15 -22.34 -21.61 7.16
CA GLN A 15 -23.75 -21.95 7.40
C GLN A 15 -24.57 -20.68 7.64
N ARG A 16 -24.13 -19.78 8.51
CA ARG A 16 -24.76 -18.49 8.75
C ARG A 16 -24.94 -17.68 7.45
N ARG A 17 -23.92 -17.66 6.59
CA ARG A 17 -24.00 -16.97 5.28
C ARG A 17 -25.00 -17.66 4.34
N ALA A 18 -25.11 -18.98 4.40
CA ALA A 18 -26.02 -19.75 3.56
C ALA A 18 -27.51 -19.54 3.93
N GLU A 19 -27.81 -19.15 5.19
CA GLU A 19 -29.16 -18.79 5.61
C GLU A 19 -29.74 -17.58 4.88
N PHE A 20 -28.88 -16.66 4.44
CA PHE A 20 -29.32 -15.51 3.66
C PHE A 20 -29.48 -15.90 2.20
N ARG A 21 -30.65 -15.64 1.65
CA ARG A 21 -30.93 -15.82 0.21
C ARG A 21 -30.10 -14.87 -0.64
N ASP A 22 -30.01 -13.60 -0.21
CA ASP A 22 -29.36 -12.52 -0.91
C ASP A 22 -28.24 -11.88 -0.05
N GLY A 23 -27.22 -11.35 -0.70
CA GLY A 23 -26.12 -10.65 -0.02
C GLY A 23 -25.68 -9.43 -0.82
N ILE A 24 -25.53 -8.32 -0.11
CA ILE A 24 -25.08 -7.03 -0.66
C ILE A 24 -23.83 -6.60 0.10
N ASN A 25 -22.73 -6.42 -0.62
CA ASN A 25 -21.48 -5.94 -0.08
C ASN A 25 -21.28 -4.47 -0.48
N VAL A 26 -21.13 -3.60 0.49
CA VAL A 26 -20.87 -2.18 0.29
C VAL A 26 -19.39 -1.92 0.58
N CYS A 27 -18.67 -1.34 -0.37
CA CYS A 27 -17.28 -0.93 -0.15
C CYS A 27 -17.21 0.19 0.91
N VAL A 28 -16.62 -0.11 2.07
CA VAL A 28 -16.39 0.86 3.15
C VAL A 28 -14.91 1.19 3.33
N ALA A 29 -14.11 1.06 2.26
CA ALA A 29 -12.73 1.54 2.21
C ALA A 29 -12.67 3.05 2.02
N THR A 30 -11.53 3.66 2.35
CA THR A 30 -11.32 5.11 2.43
C THR A 30 -11.86 5.90 1.22
N GLY A 31 -11.56 5.45 -0.02
CA GLY A 31 -12.01 6.13 -1.24
C GLY A 31 -13.55 6.14 -1.40
N CYS A 32 -14.22 5.02 -1.10
CA CYS A 32 -15.68 4.94 -1.15
C CYS A 32 -16.32 5.68 0.03
N LEU A 33 -15.72 5.65 1.23
CA LEU A 33 -16.19 6.43 2.39
C LEU A 33 -16.14 7.94 2.09
N ALA A 34 -15.07 8.42 1.47
CA ALA A 34 -14.98 9.81 1.02
C ALA A 34 -16.09 10.18 0.01
N SER A 35 -16.57 9.18 -0.75
CA SER A 35 -17.72 9.31 -1.67
C SER A 35 -19.06 8.96 -1.01
N LYS A 36 -19.14 8.95 0.33
CA LYS A 36 -20.35 8.74 1.15
C LYS A 36 -20.92 7.31 1.12
N SER A 37 -20.09 6.29 0.93
CA SER A 37 -20.55 4.89 0.92
C SER A 37 -21.16 4.43 2.25
N GLN A 38 -20.80 5.04 3.38
CA GLN A 38 -21.46 4.75 4.67
C GLN A 38 -22.95 5.08 4.61
N MET A 39 -23.33 6.20 3.99
CA MET A 39 -24.74 6.57 3.82
C MET A 39 -25.50 5.56 2.94
N VAL A 40 -24.81 4.98 1.95
CA VAL A 40 -25.40 3.91 1.11
C VAL A 40 -25.64 2.66 1.95
N LYS A 41 -24.66 2.25 2.76
CA LYS A 41 -24.79 1.10 3.66
C LYS A 41 -25.94 1.30 4.64
N ASP A 42 -25.98 2.45 5.32
CA ASP A 42 -27.03 2.76 6.30
C ASP A 42 -28.43 2.82 5.65
N ALA A 43 -28.53 3.23 4.39
CA ALA A 43 -29.80 3.22 3.65
C ALA A 43 -30.24 1.80 3.28
N LEU A 44 -29.29 0.94 2.87
CA LEU A 44 -29.58 -0.47 2.60
C LEU A 44 -29.99 -1.21 3.87
N ASP A 45 -29.30 -0.99 4.99
CA ASP A 45 -29.67 -1.60 6.28
C ASP A 45 -31.09 -1.21 6.71
N ARG A 46 -31.42 0.10 6.61
CA ARG A 46 -32.78 0.59 6.93
C ARG A 46 -33.84 0.01 6.01
N GLU A 47 -33.55 -0.10 4.72
CA GLU A 47 -34.51 -0.62 3.76
C GLU A 47 -34.75 -2.13 3.94
N VAL A 48 -33.68 -2.90 4.30
CA VAL A 48 -33.79 -4.31 4.69
C VAL A 48 -34.70 -4.44 5.93
N ALA A 49 -34.50 -3.60 6.95
CA ALA A 49 -35.34 -3.60 8.17
C ALA A 49 -36.78 -3.20 7.88
N ASN A 50 -37.02 -2.15 7.08
CA ASN A 50 -38.36 -1.70 6.70
C ASN A 50 -39.15 -2.79 5.97
N ARG A 51 -38.50 -3.68 5.22
CA ARG A 51 -39.10 -4.79 4.50
C ARG A 51 -39.23 -6.07 5.34
N GLY A 52 -38.67 -6.11 6.55
CA GLY A 52 -38.59 -7.32 7.37
C GLY A 52 -37.70 -8.40 6.74
N TRP A 53 -36.64 -8.01 6.03
CA TRP A 53 -35.79 -8.90 5.26
C TRP A 53 -34.47 -9.24 5.97
N GLU A 54 -34.33 -8.98 7.28
CA GLU A 54 -33.11 -9.21 8.06
C GLU A 54 -32.63 -10.67 8.04
N LYS A 55 -33.55 -11.61 7.81
CA LYS A 55 -33.26 -13.04 7.66
C LYS A 55 -33.07 -13.47 6.19
N HIS A 56 -33.35 -12.60 5.24
CA HIS A 56 -33.32 -12.92 3.80
C HIS A 56 -32.17 -12.27 3.08
N CYS A 57 -31.78 -11.06 3.47
CA CYS A 57 -30.74 -10.28 2.81
C CYS A 57 -29.73 -9.76 3.82
N GLN A 58 -28.46 -10.13 3.63
CA GLN A 58 -27.35 -9.61 4.41
C GLN A 58 -26.74 -8.39 3.73
N VAL A 59 -26.66 -7.25 4.42
CA VAL A 59 -25.86 -6.10 4.01
C VAL A 59 -24.55 -6.10 4.78
N LYS A 60 -23.42 -6.15 4.07
CA LYS A 60 -22.08 -6.23 4.64
C LYS A 60 -21.22 -5.04 4.22
N GLY A 61 -20.51 -4.42 5.17
CA GLY A 61 -19.40 -3.53 4.88
C GLY A 61 -18.16 -4.36 4.52
N VAL A 62 -17.60 -4.15 3.35
CA VAL A 62 -16.42 -4.91 2.91
C VAL A 62 -15.25 -3.99 2.62
N GLY A 63 -14.03 -4.58 2.55
CA GLY A 63 -12.82 -3.88 2.12
C GLY A 63 -12.92 -3.33 0.70
N CYS A 64 -11.82 -2.82 0.17
CA CYS A 64 -11.76 -2.14 -1.12
C CYS A 64 -12.19 -3.05 -2.29
N LEU A 65 -13.14 -2.59 -3.11
CA LEU A 65 -13.53 -3.24 -4.37
C LEU A 65 -12.62 -2.86 -5.57
N GLY A 66 -11.63 -1.99 -5.34
CA GLY A 66 -10.56 -1.65 -6.29
C GLY A 66 -10.80 -0.39 -7.10
N LEU A 67 -11.90 -0.27 -7.83
CA LEU A 67 -12.15 0.79 -8.82
C LEU A 67 -12.71 2.08 -8.17
N CYS A 68 -11.83 2.85 -7.53
CA CYS A 68 -12.20 4.03 -6.74
C CYS A 68 -12.85 5.15 -7.58
N SER A 69 -12.48 5.30 -8.86
CA SER A 69 -13.08 6.28 -9.78
C SER A 69 -14.58 6.10 -10.00
N GLU A 70 -15.10 4.90 -9.76
CA GLU A 70 -16.51 4.57 -9.93
C GLU A 70 -17.27 4.42 -8.57
N GLY A 71 -16.60 4.79 -7.46
CA GLY A 71 -17.20 4.74 -6.11
C GLY A 71 -18.37 5.71 -5.92
N PRO A 72 -19.27 5.44 -4.95
CA PRO A 72 -19.40 4.25 -4.10
C PRO A 72 -19.73 2.97 -4.89
N LEU A 73 -19.02 1.88 -4.53
CA LEU A 73 -19.21 0.57 -5.17
C LEU A 73 -20.03 -0.36 -4.25
N VAL A 74 -20.94 -1.09 -4.87
CA VAL A 74 -21.76 -2.11 -4.21
C VAL A 74 -21.76 -3.37 -5.05
N SER A 75 -21.43 -4.53 -4.46
CA SER A 75 -21.51 -5.81 -5.13
C SER A 75 -22.62 -6.68 -4.53
N THR A 76 -23.18 -7.57 -5.35
CA THR A 76 -24.23 -8.50 -4.93
C THR A 76 -23.71 -9.93 -4.97
N ARG A 77 -24.35 -10.82 -4.21
CA ARG A 77 -24.05 -12.26 -4.25
C ARG A 77 -24.20 -12.87 -5.65
N SER A 78 -25.10 -12.33 -6.48
CA SER A 78 -25.31 -12.75 -7.88
C SER A 78 -24.18 -12.32 -8.83
N GLY A 79 -23.17 -11.58 -8.34
CA GLY A 79 -22.01 -11.15 -9.12
C GLY A 79 -22.15 -9.79 -9.80
N ALA A 80 -23.28 -9.10 -9.64
CA ALA A 80 -23.41 -7.73 -10.15
C ALA A 80 -22.54 -6.77 -9.32
N LEU A 81 -21.84 -5.87 -10.01
CA LEU A 81 -21.13 -4.73 -9.41
C LEU A 81 -21.84 -3.45 -9.83
N TYR A 82 -22.25 -2.65 -8.85
CA TYR A 82 -22.88 -1.34 -9.06
C TYR A 82 -21.90 -0.22 -8.72
N LYS A 83 -21.96 0.85 -9.49
CA LYS A 83 -21.10 2.03 -9.41
C LYS A 83 -21.87 3.30 -9.14
N LYS A 84 -21.19 4.30 -8.54
CA LYS A 84 -21.75 5.63 -8.24
C LYS A 84 -23.08 5.56 -7.49
N VAL A 85 -23.17 4.56 -6.62
CA VAL A 85 -24.41 4.29 -5.86
C VAL A 85 -24.64 5.39 -4.84
N ILE A 86 -25.87 5.87 -4.74
CA ILE A 86 -26.31 6.84 -3.72
C ILE A 86 -27.35 6.20 -2.79
N ALA A 87 -27.57 6.81 -1.63
CA ALA A 87 -28.51 6.29 -0.63
C ALA A 87 -29.94 6.08 -1.17
N ALA A 88 -30.39 6.90 -2.13
CA ALA A 88 -31.70 6.76 -2.76
C ALA A 88 -31.84 5.49 -3.63
N ASP A 89 -30.75 4.86 -4.03
CA ASP A 89 -30.76 3.64 -4.84
C ASP A 89 -31.04 2.37 -4.01
N ALA A 90 -31.07 2.46 -2.68
CA ALA A 90 -31.16 1.30 -1.80
C ALA A 90 -32.38 0.42 -2.09
N GLY A 91 -33.56 1.02 -2.29
CA GLY A 91 -34.78 0.32 -2.63
C GLY A 91 -34.66 -0.44 -3.95
N ASP A 92 -34.18 0.24 -5.00
CA ASP A 92 -34.02 -0.35 -6.33
C ASP A 92 -32.99 -1.51 -6.33
N ILE A 93 -31.90 -1.37 -5.59
CA ILE A 93 -30.90 -2.44 -5.46
C ILE A 93 -31.49 -3.68 -4.82
N LEU A 94 -32.27 -3.51 -3.74
CA LEU A 94 -32.94 -4.62 -3.07
C LEU A 94 -34.02 -5.27 -3.95
N ASP A 95 -34.76 -4.48 -4.76
CA ASP A 95 -35.75 -5.01 -5.69
C ASP A 95 -35.13 -5.90 -6.79
N HIS A 96 -33.86 -5.70 -7.07
CA HIS A 96 -33.08 -6.46 -8.05
C HIS A 96 -32.17 -7.52 -7.40
N ALA A 97 -32.13 -7.62 -6.05
CA ALA A 97 -31.36 -8.65 -5.35
C ALA A 97 -31.86 -10.05 -5.76
N GLY A 98 -30.94 -10.92 -6.19
CA GLY A 98 -31.28 -12.25 -6.70
C GLY A 98 -32.00 -12.28 -8.05
N LYS A 99 -32.14 -11.16 -8.74
CA LYS A 99 -32.81 -11.02 -10.06
C LYS A 99 -31.82 -10.44 -11.10
N ALA A 100 -32.33 -10.04 -12.25
CA ALA A 100 -31.57 -9.33 -13.28
C ALA A 100 -30.97 -8.03 -12.72
N PRO A 101 -29.70 -7.71 -13.06
CA PRO A 101 -29.01 -6.54 -12.52
C PRO A 101 -29.70 -5.22 -12.89
N LEU A 102 -29.57 -4.23 -12.01
CA LEU A 102 -30.06 -2.86 -12.24
C LEU A 102 -29.14 -2.15 -13.25
N HIS A 103 -29.52 -2.14 -14.52
CA HIS A 103 -28.66 -1.70 -15.63
C HIS A 103 -28.11 -0.27 -15.49
N ARG A 104 -28.89 0.68 -14.94
CA ARG A 104 -28.45 2.09 -14.80
C ARG A 104 -27.23 2.28 -13.89
N LEU A 105 -27.02 1.36 -12.95
CA LEU A 105 -25.91 1.39 -12.00
C LEU A 105 -24.82 0.36 -12.32
N LEU A 106 -25.05 -0.52 -13.30
CA LEU A 106 -24.16 -1.64 -13.58
C LEU A 106 -22.77 -1.15 -13.99
N CYS A 107 -21.75 -1.63 -13.27
CA CYS A 107 -20.36 -1.48 -13.63
C CYS A 107 -19.93 -2.75 -14.38
N SER A 108 -19.39 -2.59 -15.59
CA SER A 108 -18.83 -3.73 -16.30
C SER A 108 -17.63 -4.28 -15.52
N THR A 109 -17.65 -5.57 -15.25
CA THR A 109 -16.50 -6.32 -14.70
C THR A 109 -15.67 -6.99 -15.80
N ASP A 110 -16.16 -6.97 -17.05
CA ASP A 110 -15.46 -7.47 -18.23
C ASP A 110 -14.55 -6.38 -18.81
N ILE A 111 -13.60 -5.92 -18.00
CA ILE A 111 -12.57 -4.96 -18.38
C ILE A 111 -11.23 -5.40 -17.77
N PRO A 112 -10.09 -5.06 -18.42
CA PRO A 112 -8.76 -5.44 -17.94
C PRO A 112 -8.48 -5.07 -16.47
N PHE A 113 -9.10 -4.01 -15.97
CA PHE A 113 -9.00 -3.61 -14.57
C PHE A 113 -9.36 -4.74 -13.61
N PHE A 114 -10.34 -5.59 -13.92
CA PHE A 114 -10.76 -6.67 -13.02
C PHE A 114 -10.12 -8.02 -13.36
N HIS A 115 -9.95 -8.36 -14.63
CA HIS A 115 -9.50 -9.72 -15.00
C HIS A 115 -7.98 -9.84 -15.23
N ASP A 116 -7.25 -8.72 -15.41
CA ASP A 116 -5.78 -8.75 -15.60
C ASP A 116 -4.99 -8.60 -14.29
N GLN A 117 -5.67 -8.70 -13.16
CA GLN A 117 -5.05 -8.72 -11.83
C GLN A 117 -4.78 -10.14 -11.35
N GLN A 118 -3.76 -10.29 -10.51
CA GLN A 118 -3.51 -11.51 -9.75
C GLN A 118 -3.52 -11.18 -8.26
N LYS A 119 -4.65 -11.39 -7.61
CA LYS A 119 -4.87 -11.04 -6.21
C LYS A 119 -4.33 -12.14 -5.29
N ILE A 120 -3.33 -11.78 -4.47
CA ILE A 120 -2.74 -12.60 -3.41
C ILE A 120 -2.95 -11.91 -2.07
N VAL A 121 -2.44 -10.69 -1.94
CA VAL A 121 -2.58 -9.88 -0.73
C VAL A 121 -3.99 -9.32 -0.59
N THR A 122 -4.59 -8.95 -1.71
CA THR A 122 -5.92 -8.35 -1.79
C THR A 122 -7.03 -9.37 -2.11
N GLU A 123 -6.77 -10.69 -2.00
CA GLU A 123 -7.76 -11.73 -2.33
C GLU A 123 -9.07 -11.61 -1.54
N ASN A 124 -9.01 -11.14 -0.30
CA ASN A 124 -10.17 -10.93 0.58
C ASN A 124 -10.85 -9.57 0.39
N SER A 125 -10.22 -8.64 -0.35
CA SER A 125 -10.74 -7.29 -0.54
C SER A 125 -12.05 -7.30 -1.32
N GLY A 126 -13.07 -6.66 -0.75
CA GLY A 126 -14.43 -6.66 -1.31
C GLY A 126 -15.26 -7.92 -1.03
N VAL A 127 -14.70 -8.89 -0.29
CA VAL A 127 -15.34 -10.19 0.00
C VAL A 127 -15.70 -10.33 1.48
N ILE A 128 -14.73 -10.06 2.37
CA ILE A 128 -14.90 -10.20 3.81
C ILE A 128 -15.19 -8.86 4.49
N ASP A 129 -15.84 -8.93 5.66
CA ASP A 129 -15.91 -7.83 6.60
C ASP A 129 -14.61 -7.77 7.41
N PRO A 130 -13.78 -6.72 7.26
CA PRO A 130 -12.50 -6.63 7.94
C PRO A 130 -12.60 -6.43 9.46
N GLU A 131 -13.81 -6.14 9.98
CA GLU A 131 -14.06 -6.00 11.41
C GLU A 131 -14.49 -7.33 12.08
N ARG A 132 -14.56 -8.44 11.31
CA ARG A 132 -15.01 -9.76 11.79
C ARG A 132 -13.98 -10.84 11.54
N ILE A 133 -13.46 -11.40 12.62
CA ILE A 133 -12.48 -12.50 12.55
C ILE A 133 -13.05 -13.77 11.92
N GLU A 134 -14.35 -14.05 12.14
CA GLU A 134 -15.04 -15.22 11.58
C GLU A 134 -15.07 -15.15 10.05
N ASP A 135 -15.23 -13.96 9.47
CA ASP A 135 -15.18 -13.74 8.03
C ASP A 135 -13.80 -14.09 7.46
N TYR A 136 -12.74 -13.70 8.16
CA TYR A 136 -11.36 -14.02 7.77
C TYR A 136 -11.07 -15.52 7.93
N ILE A 137 -11.51 -16.15 9.04
CA ILE A 137 -11.33 -17.59 9.27
C ILE A 137 -12.09 -18.40 8.21
N ALA A 138 -13.32 -18.02 7.86
CA ALA A 138 -14.12 -18.66 6.80
C ALA A 138 -13.47 -18.54 5.41
N ALA A 139 -12.63 -17.52 5.18
CA ALA A 139 -11.80 -17.37 3.99
C ALA A 139 -10.46 -18.14 4.05
N GLY A 140 -10.27 -19.01 5.06
CA GLY A 140 -9.07 -19.81 5.28
C GLY A 140 -7.98 -19.10 6.09
N GLY A 141 -8.33 -18.02 6.77
CA GLY A 141 -7.43 -17.29 7.66
C GLY A 141 -6.94 -18.13 8.85
N TYR A 142 -5.76 -17.78 9.34
CA TYR A 142 -5.01 -18.47 10.42
C TYR A 142 -4.64 -19.92 10.13
N SER A 143 -5.01 -20.50 8.99
CA SER A 143 -4.60 -21.85 8.60
C SER A 143 -3.09 -21.95 8.35
N ALA A 144 -2.47 -20.87 7.83
CA ALA A 144 -1.02 -20.82 7.66
C ALA A 144 -0.28 -20.75 9.01
N LEU A 145 -0.81 -20.04 9.99
CA LEU A 145 -0.27 -20.03 11.36
C LEU A 145 -0.34 -21.42 11.98
N MET A 146 -1.49 -22.11 11.86
CA MET A 146 -1.65 -23.48 12.36
C MET A 146 -0.64 -24.45 11.73
N LYS A 147 -0.44 -24.33 10.41
CA LYS A 147 0.57 -25.12 9.70
C LYS A 147 1.99 -24.80 10.20
N ALA A 148 2.32 -23.51 10.36
CA ALA A 148 3.63 -23.09 10.83
C ALA A 148 3.94 -23.63 12.24
N LEU A 149 2.97 -23.52 13.18
CA LEU A 149 3.16 -23.95 14.57
C LEU A 149 3.10 -25.46 14.76
N GLY A 150 2.29 -26.17 13.97
CA GLY A 150 2.06 -27.61 14.13
C GLY A 150 2.96 -28.49 13.28
N GLU A 151 3.41 -28.01 12.12
CA GLU A 151 4.06 -28.84 11.11
C GLU A 151 5.49 -28.37 10.74
N MET A 152 5.90 -27.17 11.16
CA MET A 152 7.18 -26.57 10.75
C MET A 152 8.00 -26.08 11.94
N THR A 153 9.30 -26.23 11.83
CA THR A 153 10.23 -25.55 12.74
C THR A 153 10.43 -24.08 12.30
N PRO A 154 10.88 -23.17 13.21
CA PRO A 154 11.21 -21.81 12.86
C PRO A 154 12.16 -21.70 11.66
N ALA A 155 13.15 -22.57 11.57
CA ALA A 155 14.11 -22.61 10.46
C ALA A 155 13.43 -22.99 9.13
N GLN A 156 12.49 -23.93 9.14
CA GLN A 156 11.73 -24.32 7.94
C GLN A 156 10.81 -23.20 7.47
N VAL A 157 10.21 -22.42 8.38
CA VAL A 157 9.43 -21.23 8.01
C VAL A 157 10.31 -20.20 7.30
N ILE A 158 11.51 -19.90 7.83
CA ILE A 158 12.49 -19.01 7.18
C ILE A 158 12.91 -19.56 5.82
N GLN A 159 13.13 -20.85 5.71
CA GLN A 159 13.51 -21.51 4.46
C GLN A 159 12.41 -21.35 3.41
N GLU A 160 11.14 -21.53 3.77
CA GLU A 160 10.01 -21.41 2.88
C GLU A 160 9.83 -19.97 2.37
N VAL A 161 9.98 -18.97 3.28
CA VAL A 161 9.98 -17.55 2.90
C VAL A 161 11.20 -17.21 2.02
N THR A 162 12.36 -17.81 2.27
CA THR A 162 13.55 -17.62 1.42
C THR A 162 13.33 -18.18 0.02
N LYS A 163 12.80 -19.39 -0.06
CA LYS A 163 12.50 -20.12 -1.29
C LYS A 163 11.47 -19.37 -2.16
N SER A 164 10.52 -18.69 -1.53
CA SER A 164 9.52 -17.87 -2.23
C SER A 164 10.13 -16.70 -3.00
N GLY A 165 11.35 -16.28 -2.67
CA GLY A 165 11.97 -15.09 -3.24
C GLY A 165 11.27 -13.79 -2.86
N LEU A 166 10.41 -13.79 -1.83
CA LEU A 166 9.73 -12.59 -1.35
C LEU A 166 10.74 -11.51 -0.98
N ARG A 167 10.57 -10.33 -1.56
CA ARG A 167 11.34 -9.12 -1.23
C ARG A 167 10.44 -8.11 -0.54
N GLY A 168 11.01 -7.28 0.33
CA GLY A 168 10.27 -6.26 1.08
C GLY A 168 9.45 -5.32 0.18
N ARG A 169 8.16 -5.17 0.46
CA ARG A 169 7.19 -4.40 -0.33
C ARG A 169 7.13 -2.90 0.00
N GLY A 170 7.94 -2.45 0.96
CA GLY A 170 8.04 -1.03 1.34
C GLY A 170 8.91 -0.16 0.43
N GLY A 171 9.43 -0.70 -0.68
CA GLY A 171 10.16 0.07 -1.71
C GLY A 171 11.62 -0.33 -1.93
N ALA A 172 12.37 -0.69 -0.89
CA ALA A 172 13.79 -1.05 -1.01
C ALA A 172 14.02 -2.47 -1.58
N GLY A 173 13.01 -3.34 -1.57
CA GLY A 173 13.10 -4.67 -2.14
C GLY A 173 14.14 -5.59 -1.49
N TYR A 174 14.47 -5.43 -0.21
CA TYR A 174 15.43 -6.28 0.48
C TYR A 174 14.88 -7.72 0.64
N PRO A 175 15.67 -8.78 0.42
CA PRO A 175 15.19 -10.16 0.54
C PRO A 175 14.65 -10.48 1.94
N THR A 176 13.38 -10.84 2.03
CA THR A 176 12.66 -11.02 3.31
C THR A 176 13.23 -12.18 4.10
N GLY A 177 13.47 -13.34 3.47
CA GLY A 177 14.04 -14.50 4.14
C GLY A 177 15.44 -14.26 4.71
N LEU A 178 16.28 -13.47 4.01
CA LEU A 178 17.60 -13.06 4.51
C LEU A 178 17.49 -12.16 5.74
N LYS A 179 16.56 -11.18 5.73
CA LYS A 179 16.30 -10.33 6.90
C LYS A 179 15.85 -11.17 8.09
N TRP A 180 14.93 -12.11 7.91
CA TRP A 180 14.44 -13.01 8.96
C TRP A 180 15.56 -13.90 9.52
N SER A 181 16.36 -14.50 8.64
CA SER A 181 17.52 -15.31 9.04
C SER A 181 18.53 -14.51 9.88
N THR A 182 18.76 -13.25 9.51
CA THR A 182 19.67 -12.38 10.27
C THR A 182 19.16 -12.10 11.68
N VAL A 183 17.86 -11.76 11.81
CA VAL A 183 17.24 -11.53 13.12
C VAL A 183 17.16 -12.81 13.94
N ALA A 184 16.83 -13.95 13.31
CA ALA A 184 16.78 -15.24 14.01
C ALA A 184 18.13 -15.62 14.64
N LYS A 185 19.24 -15.36 13.93
CA LYS A 185 20.62 -15.65 14.40
C LYS A 185 21.17 -14.61 15.35
N ALA A 186 20.57 -13.41 15.41
CA ALA A 186 21.07 -12.34 16.28
C ALA A 186 20.93 -12.73 17.76
N VAL A 187 21.97 -12.42 18.53
CA VAL A 187 22.00 -12.65 19.98
C VAL A 187 21.34 -11.46 20.69
N GLY A 188 20.42 -11.75 21.60
CA GLY A 188 19.72 -10.76 22.41
C GLY A 188 18.88 -11.46 23.47
N THR A 189 18.53 -10.75 24.53
CA THR A 189 17.66 -11.26 25.61
C THR A 189 16.20 -11.34 25.17
N GLN A 190 15.84 -10.49 24.20
CA GLN A 190 14.50 -10.40 23.61
C GLN A 190 14.65 -10.05 22.12
N LYS A 191 13.62 -10.37 21.34
CA LYS A 191 13.51 -9.94 19.94
C LYS A 191 12.15 -9.33 19.70
N PHE A 192 12.12 -8.38 18.78
CA PHE A 192 10.90 -7.64 18.42
C PHE A 192 10.54 -7.80 16.95
N VAL A 193 9.23 -7.73 16.67
CA VAL A 193 8.70 -7.64 15.30
C VAL A 193 7.91 -6.34 15.18
N ILE A 194 8.21 -5.53 14.16
CA ILE A 194 7.48 -4.29 13.90
C ILE A 194 6.90 -4.34 12.49
N CYS A 195 5.60 -4.12 12.38
CA CYS A 195 4.91 -3.88 11.13
C CYS A 195 4.83 -2.37 10.87
N ASN A 196 5.38 -1.92 9.74
CA ASN A 196 5.14 -0.58 9.22
C ASN A 196 3.84 -0.65 8.40
N ALA A 197 2.70 -0.18 8.99
CA ALA A 197 1.36 -0.43 8.49
C ALA A 197 0.66 0.88 8.11
N ASP A 198 0.25 0.95 6.84
CA ASP A 198 -0.60 2.03 6.39
C ASP A 198 -2.01 1.51 5.99
N GLU A 199 -2.16 0.31 5.38
CA GLU A 199 -3.45 -0.29 4.97
C GLU A 199 -3.34 -1.82 4.88
N GLY A 200 -4.48 -2.54 4.90
CA GLY A 200 -4.55 -3.99 4.67
C GLY A 200 -5.68 -4.69 5.42
N ASP A 201 -5.90 -5.98 5.12
CA ASP A 201 -6.74 -6.88 5.91
C ASP A 201 -6.07 -7.08 7.30
N PRO A 202 -6.67 -6.61 8.40
CA PRO A 202 -6.02 -6.57 9.70
C PRO A 202 -5.64 -7.96 10.21
N HIS A 203 -6.51 -8.95 10.04
CA HIS A 203 -6.26 -10.33 10.49
C HIS A 203 -5.15 -11.00 9.67
N ARG A 204 -5.07 -10.71 8.37
CA ARG A 204 -3.99 -11.20 7.52
C ARG A 204 -2.63 -10.66 7.92
N VAL A 205 -2.58 -9.40 8.31
CA VAL A 205 -1.36 -8.76 8.82
C VAL A 205 -0.96 -9.38 10.16
N ILE A 206 -1.91 -9.57 11.08
CA ILE A 206 -1.68 -10.22 12.38
C ILE A 206 -1.15 -11.64 12.18
N GLU A 207 -1.76 -12.45 11.29
CA GLU A 207 -1.29 -13.81 10.97
C GLU A 207 0.14 -13.79 10.42
N GLY A 208 0.46 -12.89 9.50
CA GLY A 208 1.80 -12.75 8.94
C GLY A 208 2.85 -12.35 9.99
N MET A 209 2.50 -11.47 10.93
CA MET A 209 3.36 -11.08 12.04
C MET A 209 3.59 -12.23 13.03
N LEU A 210 2.57 -13.02 13.34
CA LEU A 210 2.65 -14.21 14.20
C LEU A 210 3.60 -15.25 13.61
N ILE A 211 3.47 -15.55 12.32
CA ILE A 211 4.37 -16.46 11.61
C ILE A 211 5.81 -15.95 11.63
N ALA A 212 6.00 -14.66 11.40
CA ALA A 212 7.34 -14.05 11.45
C ALA A 212 7.94 -14.07 12.85
N ALA A 213 7.13 -13.76 13.87
CA ALA A 213 7.57 -13.79 15.28
C ALA A 213 8.00 -15.20 15.70
N TYR A 214 7.21 -16.22 15.35
CA TYR A 214 7.59 -17.62 15.55
C TYR A 214 8.92 -17.95 14.88
N ALA A 215 9.07 -17.55 13.63
CA ALA A 215 10.26 -17.85 12.84
C ALA A 215 11.54 -17.21 13.38
N VAL A 216 11.47 -15.98 13.91
CA VAL A 216 12.65 -15.27 14.43
C VAL A 216 12.84 -15.42 15.93
N GLY A 217 11.87 -16.01 16.65
CA GLY A 217 11.89 -16.20 18.11
C GLY A 217 11.59 -14.90 18.87
N ALA A 218 10.68 -14.08 18.36
CA ALA A 218 10.21 -12.86 19.03
C ALA A 218 8.96 -13.14 19.89
N SER A 219 8.83 -12.44 21.01
CA SER A 219 7.67 -12.53 21.93
C SER A 219 6.83 -11.25 21.97
N GLU A 220 7.32 -10.16 21.40
CA GLU A 220 6.62 -8.88 21.35
C GLU A 220 6.69 -8.26 19.96
N GLY A 221 5.58 -7.62 19.56
CA GLY A 221 5.48 -6.91 18.30
C GLY A 221 4.71 -5.59 18.40
N TYR A 222 4.95 -4.76 17.41
CA TYR A 222 4.27 -3.47 17.28
C TYR A 222 3.73 -3.31 15.88
N ILE A 223 2.50 -2.81 15.76
CA ILE A 223 1.98 -2.30 14.50
C ILE A 223 2.09 -0.78 14.58
N TYR A 224 2.99 -0.22 13.77
CA TYR A 224 3.17 1.22 13.66
C TYR A 224 2.35 1.76 12.50
N ILE A 225 1.40 2.63 12.80
CA ILE A 225 0.48 3.23 11.83
C ILE A 225 0.41 4.74 12.02
N ARG A 226 0.27 5.49 10.94
CA ARG A 226 0.15 6.94 11.01
C ARG A 226 -1.27 7.37 11.39
N ALA A 227 -1.39 8.49 12.12
CA ALA A 227 -2.69 9.02 12.58
C ALA A 227 -3.65 9.37 11.42
N GLU A 228 -3.14 9.59 10.21
CA GLU A 228 -3.91 9.88 9.00
C GLU A 228 -4.74 8.71 8.46
N TYR A 229 -4.58 7.50 9.04
CA TYR A 229 -5.33 6.31 8.66
C TYR A 229 -6.34 5.86 9.74
N PRO A 230 -7.36 6.70 10.07
CA PRO A 230 -8.28 6.41 11.18
C PRO A 230 -9.09 5.13 10.96
N LEU A 231 -9.42 4.78 9.72
CA LEU A 231 -10.13 3.54 9.41
C LEU A 231 -9.29 2.31 9.75
N ALA A 232 -8.04 2.27 9.33
CA ALA A 232 -7.14 1.15 9.61
C ALA A 232 -6.85 1.04 11.12
N ILE A 233 -6.71 2.17 11.84
CA ILE A 233 -6.59 2.21 13.30
C ILE A 233 -7.83 1.57 13.96
N LYS A 234 -9.04 1.95 13.51
CA LYS A 234 -10.31 1.38 14.02
C LYS A 234 -10.35 -0.14 13.81
N GLN A 235 -10.04 -0.60 12.61
CA GLN A 235 -10.07 -2.02 12.26
C GLN A 235 -9.04 -2.84 13.07
N LEU A 236 -7.81 -2.35 13.22
CA LEU A 236 -6.78 -3.01 14.03
C LEU A 236 -7.15 -3.06 15.51
N ARG A 237 -7.76 -2.00 16.05
CA ARG A 237 -8.28 -1.98 17.44
C ARG A 237 -9.40 -2.99 17.67
N ALA A 238 -10.18 -3.31 16.64
CA ALA A 238 -11.18 -4.36 16.70
C ALA A 238 -10.55 -5.76 16.55
N ALA A 239 -9.61 -5.93 15.64
CA ALA A 239 -9.04 -7.22 15.30
C ALA A 239 -8.11 -7.81 16.38
N LEU A 240 -7.29 -6.98 17.05
CA LEU A 240 -6.36 -7.47 18.08
C LEU A 240 -7.08 -8.18 19.24
N PRO A 241 -8.11 -7.60 19.89
CA PRO A 241 -8.85 -8.30 20.94
C PRO A 241 -9.56 -9.57 20.46
N GLN A 242 -10.07 -9.58 19.21
CA GLN A 242 -10.69 -10.78 18.63
C GLN A 242 -9.68 -11.94 18.54
N ALA A 243 -8.46 -11.64 18.05
CA ALA A 243 -7.39 -12.63 17.97
C ALA A 243 -6.94 -13.12 19.36
N GLU A 244 -6.90 -12.23 20.37
CA GLU A 244 -6.58 -12.61 21.76
C GLU A 244 -7.66 -13.52 22.37
N GLN A 245 -8.94 -13.17 22.20
CA GLN A 245 -10.07 -13.96 22.72
C GLN A 245 -10.11 -15.39 22.16
N LEU A 246 -9.69 -15.55 20.92
CA LEU A 246 -9.61 -16.87 20.29
C LEU A 246 -8.30 -17.61 20.59
N GLY A 247 -7.40 -17.08 21.41
CA GLY A 247 -6.10 -17.68 21.72
C GLY A 247 -5.15 -17.79 20.51
N LEU A 248 -5.34 -16.90 19.54
CA LEU A 248 -4.47 -16.73 18.38
C LEU A 248 -3.36 -15.70 18.64
N LEU A 249 -3.48 -14.92 19.73
CA LEU A 249 -2.52 -13.92 20.18
C LEU A 249 -2.42 -14.02 21.71
N GLY A 250 -1.27 -13.63 22.30
CA GLY A 250 -1.04 -13.62 23.74
C GLY A 250 -0.13 -14.74 24.20
N THR A 251 -0.57 -15.57 25.13
CA THR A 251 0.22 -16.69 25.73
C THR A 251 -0.32 -18.04 25.30
N GLY A 252 0.58 -19.02 25.09
CA GLY A 252 0.17 -20.38 24.74
C GLY A 252 -0.58 -20.46 23.42
N ILE A 253 -0.16 -19.70 22.42
CA ILE A 253 -0.85 -19.57 21.13
C ILE A 253 -1.07 -20.93 20.50
N CYS A 254 -2.32 -21.21 20.13
CA CYS A 254 -2.74 -22.48 19.54
C CYS A 254 -2.35 -23.72 20.39
N GLY A 255 -2.27 -23.57 21.72
CA GLY A 255 -1.90 -24.66 22.64
C GLY A 255 -0.40 -25.04 22.64
N THR A 256 0.44 -24.21 22.01
CA THR A 256 1.91 -24.38 21.99
C THR A 256 2.59 -23.57 23.11
N SER A 257 3.91 -23.68 23.23
CA SER A 257 4.71 -22.81 24.11
C SER A 257 4.99 -21.43 23.52
N PHE A 258 4.53 -21.15 22.30
CA PHE A 258 4.74 -19.87 21.63
C PHE A 258 3.87 -18.78 22.25
N ASN A 259 4.50 -17.65 22.57
CA ASN A 259 3.86 -16.46 23.12
C ASN A 259 4.20 -15.28 22.23
N PHE A 260 3.21 -14.47 21.90
CA PHE A 260 3.44 -13.24 21.15
C PHE A 260 2.34 -12.23 21.44
N ARG A 261 2.72 -11.02 21.76
CA ARG A 261 1.82 -9.89 21.98
C ARG A 261 2.06 -8.82 20.93
N ILE A 262 0.99 -8.18 20.48
CA ILE A 262 1.04 -7.07 19.53
C ILE A 262 0.45 -5.83 20.18
N GLU A 263 1.18 -4.72 20.12
CA GLU A 263 0.70 -3.41 20.53
C GLU A 263 0.58 -2.48 19.33
N LEU A 264 -0.53 -1.70 19.27
CA LEU A 264 -0.74 -0.70 18.24
C LEU A 264 -0.07 0.62 18.66
N ARG A 265 0.85 1.12 17.84
CA ARG A 265 1.52 2.41 18.00
C ARG A 265 1.07 3.37 16.90
N VAL A 266 0.40 4.46 17.30
CA VAL A 266 -0.05 5.49 16.37
C VAL A 266 0.99 6.60 16.32
N GLY A 267 1.59 6.79 15.14
CA GLY A 267 2.56 7.85 14.87
C GLY A 267 1.86 9.17 14.51
N ALA A 268 2.55 10.28 14.72
CA ALA A 268 2.05 11.64 14.46
C ALA A 268 2.09 12.06 12.98
N GLY A 269 2.19 11.13 12.04
CA GLY A 269 2.09 11.39 10.60
C GLY A 269 3.40 11.74 9.89
N ALA A 270 4.56 11.71 10.54
CA ALA A 270 5.83 12.04 9.89
C ALA A 270 6.26 10.96 8.90
N TYR A 271 6.42 11.33 7.63
CA TYR A 271 6.87 10.44 6.54
C TYR A 271 8.24 9.80 6.81
N VAL A 272 9.15 10.57 7.46
CA VAL A 272 10.48 10.07 7.85
C VAL A 272 10.41 8.82 8.75
N CYS A 273 9.32 8.60 9.48
CA CYS A 273 9.12 7.41 10.29
C CYS A 273 8.88 6.13 9.46
N GLY A 274 8.79 6.22 8.14
CA GLY A 274 8.93 5.08 7.22
C GLY A 274 10.35 4.50 7.16
N GLU A 275 11.38 5.28 7.52
CA GLU A 275 12.75 4.79 7.69
C GLU A 275 12.88 3.99 8.98
N GLU A 276 13.50 2.80 8.91
CA GLU A 276 13.49 1.80 9.98
C GLU A 276 13.97 2.35 11.35
N THR A 277 15.02 3.16 11.36
CA THR A 277 15.58 3.68 12.63
C THR A 277 14.80 4.88 13.18
N ALA A 278 14.18 5.67 12.32
CA ALA A 278 13.27 6.74 12.71
C ALA A 278 11.96 6.16 13.26
N LEU A 279 11.45 5.07 12.66
CA LEU A 279 10.29 4.33 13.15
C LEU A 279 10.56 3.77 14.56
N ILE A 280 11.71 3.13 14.77
CA ILE A 280 12.11 2.64 16.11
C ILE A 280 12.14 3.79 17.12
N ALA A 281 12.77 4.91 16.80
CA ALA A 281 12.84 6.06 17.70
C ALA A 281 11.42 6.56 18.07
N SER A 282 10.49 6.57 17.10
CA SER A 282 9.09 6.94 17.34
C SER A 282 8.37 5.93 18.24
N VAL A 283 8.57 4.62 18.04
CA VAL A 283 8.01 3.57 18.93
C VAL A 283 8.53 3.72 20.35
N GLU A 284 9.80 4.12 20.51
CA GLU A 284 10.42 4.40 21.82
C GLU A 284 9.95 5.72 22.46
N GLY A 285 9.03 6.44 21.82
CA GLY A 285 8.55 7.75 22.32
C GLY A 285 9.55 8.89 22.12
N LYS A 286 10.58 8.69 21.29
CA LYS A 286 11.57 9.69 20.93
C LYS A 286 11.18 10.42 19.64
N ARG A 287 11.87 11.52 19.33
CA ARG A 287 11.72 12.19 18.04
C ARG A 287 12.08 11.21 16.92
N GLY A 288 11.19 11.05 15.95
CA GLY A 288 11.38 10.19 14.77
C GLY A 288 12.47 10.70 13.85
N THR A 289 13.72 10.47 14.21
CA THR A 289 14.90 10.86 13.41
C THR A 289 15.76 9.63 13.15
N PRO A 290 16.28 9.47 11.92
CA PRO A 290 17.14 8.34 11.59
C PRO A 290 18.49 8.41 12.29
N ARG A 291 19.10 7.23 12.50
CA ARG A 291 20.47 7.09 12.98
C ARG A 291 21.37 6.46 11.92
N PRO A 292 22.71 6.67 12.00
CA PRO A 292 23.66 5.96 11.16
C PRO A 292 23.55 4.43 11.33
N ARG A 293 23.85 3.70 10.29
CA ARG A 293 23.98 2.25 10.28
C ARG A 293 25.38 1.88 9.79
N PRO A 294 26.10 0.89 10.35
CA PRO A 294 25.70 -0.02 11.45
C PRO A 294 25.64 0.67 12.84
N PRO A 295 24.99 0.06 13.86
CA PRO A 295 24.33 -1.24 13.80
C PRO A 295 22.99 -1.18 13.05
N TYR A 296 22.66 -2.26 12.35
CA TYR A 296 21.36 -2.42 11.70
C TYR A 296 20.29 -2.85 12.74
N PRO A 297 18.99 -2.58 12.50
CA PRO A 297 17.90 -2.99 13.40
C PRO A 297 17.89 -4.49 13.72
N ALA A 298 18.30 -5.33 12.77
CA ALA A 298 18.44 -6.76 12.97
C ALA A 298 19.47 -7.14 14.06
N GLN A 299 20.39 -6.25 14.39
CA GLN A 299 21.44 -6.43 15.42
C GLN A 299 21.09 -5.65 16.70
N ALA A 300 20.71 -4.38 16.56
CA ALA A 300 20.38 -3.48 17.66
C ALA A 300 19.28 -2.49 17.21
N GLY A 301 18.04 -2.91 17.35
CA GLY A 301 16.83 -2.17 16.98
C GLY A 301 16.13 -1.53 18.17
N LEU A 302 14.88 -1.90 18.41
CA LEU A 302 14.05 -1.41 19.51
C LEU A 302 14.68 -1.75 20.85
N LEU A 303 14.82 -0.75 21.71
CA LEU A 303 15.49 -0.87 23.03
C LEU A 303 16.87 -1.52 22.96
N GLY A 304 17.56 -1.38 21.84
CA GLY A 304 18.89 -1.97 21.60
C GLY A 304 18.87 -3.47 21.29
N GLN A 305 17.70 -4.09 21.14
CA GLN A 305 17.53 -5.53 20.90
C GLN A 305 17.31 -5.83 19.41
N PRO A 306 17.60 -7.06 18.95
CA PRO A 306 17.34 -7.47 17.58
C PRO A 306 15.88 -7.27 17.20
N THR A 307 15.64 -6.57 16.09
CA THR A 307 14.29 -6.19 15.67
C THR A 307 14.07 -6.48 14.19
N LEU A 308 13.02 -7.24 13.89
CA LEU A 308 12.53 -7.44 12.55
C LEU A 308 11.53 -6.35 12.19
N ILE A 309 11.81 -5.58 11.14
CA ILE A 309 10.87 -4.58 10.60
C ILE A 309 10.51 -4.97 9.18
N ASN A 310 9.22 -5.15 8.91
CA ASN A 310 8.68 -5.35 7.58
C ASN A 310 7.51 -4.40 7.30
N ASN A 311 7.33 -4.09 6.03
CA ASN A 311 6.15 -3.41 5.53
C ASN A 311 4.90 -4.30 5.63
N VAL A 312 3.72 -3.71 5.74
CA VAL A 312 2.42 -4.40 5.88
C VAL A 312 2.14 -5.39 4.76
N GLU A 313 2.38 -5.01 3.50
CA GLU A 313 2.18 -5.89 2.34
C GLU A 313 3.14 -7.09 2.35
N THR A 314 4.34 -6.91 2.90
CA THR A 314 5.30 -8.00 3.10
C THR A 314 4.73 -9.04 4.08
N PHE A 315 4.20 -8.61 5.24
CA PHE A 315 3.57 -9.53 6.18
C PHE A 315 2.31 -10.19 5.60
N ALA A 316 1.48 -9.43 4.88
CA ALA A 316 0.27 -9.96 4.25
C ALA A 316 0.57 -11.01 3.15
N SER A 317 1.78 -11.01 2.60
CA SER A 317 2.24 -12.03 1.63
C SER A 317 2.66 -13.35 2.28
N VAL A 318 2.97 -13.36 3.58
CA VAL A 318 3.50 -14.54 4.28
C VAL A 318 2.47 -15.66 4.43
N PRO A 319 1.23 -15.44 4.89
CA PRO A 319 0.26 -16.51 5.05
C PRO A 319 0.03 -17.35 3.79
N PRO A 320 -0.21 -16.77 2.59
CA PRO A 320 -0.35 -17.57 1.36
C PRO A 320 0.92 -18.31 0.97
N ILE A 321 2.11 -17.77 1.24
CA ILE A 321 3.38 -18.46 1.00
C ILE A 321 3.47 -19.73 1.87
N ILE A 322 3.18 -19.64 3.15
CA ILE A 322 3.22 -20.81 4.07
C ILE A 322 2.13 -21.82 3.70
N ARG A 323 0.94 -21.34 3.31
CA ARG A 323 -0.18 -22.21 2.95
C ARG A 323 0.08 -22.98 1.66
N LYS A 324 0.51 -22.29 0.59
CA LYS A 324 0.65 -22.82 -0.77
C LYS A 324 2.07 -23.26 -1.14
N GLY A 325 3.07 -22.86 -0.34
CA GLY A 325 4.49 -23.16 -0.57
C GLY A 325 5.26 -22.04 -1.25
N GLY A 326 6.57 -21.97 -0.96
CA GLY A 326 7.48 -20.97 -1.52
C GLY A 326 7.62 -21.07 -3.04
N ASP A 327 7.67 -22.30 -3.60
CA ASP A 327 7.77 -22.51 -5.06
C ASP A 327 6.57 -21.94 -5.81
N TRP A 328 5.37 -22.07 -5.25
CA TRP A 328 4.17 -21.48 -5.84
C TRP A 328 4.33 -19.95 -5.99
N TYR A 329 4.79 -19.26 -4.95
CA TYR A 329 4.99 -17.83 -5.01
C TYR A 329 6.17 -17.44 -5.91
N ALA A 330 7.25 -18.22 -5.92
CA ALA A 330 8.41 -18.04 -6.77
C ALA A 330 8.11 -18.23 -8.27
N GLY A 331 7.03 -18.95 -8.59
CA GLY A 331 6.52 -19.09 -9.96
C GLY A 331 5.84 -17.83 -10.53
N ILE A 332 5.60 -16.81 -9.68
CA ILE A 332 4.93 -15.55 -10.06
C ILE A 332 5.97 -14.44 -10.16
N GLY A 333 5.82 -13.54 -11.12
CA GLY A 333 6.73 -12.41 -11.31
C GLY A 333 7.93 -12.70 -12.21
N THR A 334 9.00 -11.92 -12.03
CA THR A 334 10.24 -12.06 -12.81
C THR A 334 11.26 -12.98 -12.12
N GLU A 335 12.40 -13.24 -12.76
CA GLU A 335 13.47 -14.03 -12.17
C GLU A 335 13.97 -13.46 -10.83
N LYS A 336 14.12 -12.14 -10.74
CA LYS A 336 14.67 -11.44 -9.57
C LYS A 336 13.62 -10.82 -8.66
N SER A 337 12.43 -10.53 -9.19
CA SER A 337 11.33 -9.88 -8.47
C SER A 337 10.12 -10.79 -8.47
N LYS A 338 9.98 -11.61 -7.41
CA LYS A 338 8.94 -12.63 -7.28
C LYS A 338 7.64 -12.11 -6.69
N GLY A 339 6.54 -12.82 -7.02
CA GLY A 339 5.21 -12.55 -6.49
C GLY A 339 4.50 -11.37 -7.17
N THR A 340 3.55 -10.82 -6.44
CA THR A 340 2.73 -9.67 -6.86
C THR A 340 3.14 -8.40 -6.14
N LYS A 341 2.62 -7.28 -6.63
CA LYS A 341 2.70 -5.96 -5.98
C LYS A 341 1.36 -5.24 -6.09
N VAL A 342 0.96 -4.64 -4.97
CA VAL A 342 -0.22 -3.77 -4.94
C VAL A 342 0.17 -2.37 -5.38
N PHE A 343 -0.61 -1.80 -6.31
CA PHE A 343 -0.44 -0.43 -6.78
C PHE A 343 -1.69 0.41 -6.55
N SER A 344 -1.49 1.66 -6.16
CA SER A 344 -2.49 2.71 -6.20
C SER A 344 -2.30 3.51 -7.49
N LEU A 345 -3.20 3.31 -8.46
CA LEU A 345 -3.21 4.04 -9.72
C LEU A 345 -3.97 5.34 -9.54
N THR A 346 -3.34 6.46 -9.90
CA THR A 346 -3.95 7.80 -9.76
C THR A 346 -3.41 8.76 -10.83
N GLY A 347 -3.86 10.01 -10.78
CA GLY A 347 -3.50 11.05 -11.74
C GLY A 347 -4.42 11.07 -12.96
N GLN A 348 -3.87 11.36 -14.13
CA GLN A 348 -4.60 11.50 -15.39
C GLN A 348 -4.82 10.13 -16.06
N ILE A 349 -5.60 9.28 -15.40
CA ILE A 349 -5.91 7.92 -15.84
C ILE A 349 -7.41 7.64 -15.64
N ARG A 350 -8.01 6.87 -16.54
CA ARG A 350 -9.47 6.63 -16.51
C ARG A 350 -9.89 5.80 -15.29
N ASN A 351 -9.22 4.69 -15.04
CA ASN A 351 -9.52 3.77 -13.95
C ASN A 351 -8.59 4.03 -12.78
N THR A 352 -8.93 4.98 -11.91
CA THR A 352 -8.18 5.18 -10.66
C THR A 352 -8.61 4.17 -9.60
N GLY A 353 -7.64 3.63 -8.86
CA GLY A 353 -7.95 2.67 -7.80
C GLY A 353 -6.77 1.82 -7.37
N VAL A 354 -7.07 0.73 -6.68
CA VAL A 354 -6.09 -0.22 -6.16
C VAL A 354 -6.10 -1.48 -7.01
N VAL A 355 -4.93 -1.87 -7.49
CA VAL A 355 -4.75 -3.07 -8.31
C VAL A 355 -3.59 -3.90 -7.78
N GLU A 356 -3.70 -5.23 -7.88
CA GLU A 356 -2.62 -6.15 -7.57
C GLU A 356 -2.23 -6.93 -8.81
N VAL A 357 -0.95 -6.83 -9.19
CA VAL A 357 -0.44 -7.40 -10.45
C VAL A 357 0.85 -8.18 -10.21
N PRO A 358 1.18 -9.16 -11.05
CA PRO A 358 2.47 -9.82 -11.03
C PRO A 358 3.60 -8.81 -11.24
N MET A 359 4.69 -8.97 -10.50
CA MET A 359 5.93 -8.23 -10.74
C MET A 359 6.40 -8.46 -12.18
N GLY A 360 6.89 -7.41 -12.84
CA GLY A 360 7.34 -7.49 -14.22
C GLY A 360 6.29 -7.18 -15.30
N ILE A 361 5.07 -6.85 -14.91
CA ILE A 361 4.08 -6.28 -15.83
C ILE A 361 4.64 -5.01 -16.48
N SER A 362 4.35 -4.73 -17.75
CA SER A 362 4.82 -3.50 -18.39
C SER A 362 4.05 -2.26 -17.91
N LEU A 363 4.72 -1.11 -17.88
CA LEU A 363 4.05 0.18 -17.62
C LEU A 363 2.93 0.44 -18.63
N ARG A 364 3.11 0.05 -19.89
CA ARG A 364 2.09 0.15 -20.94
C ARG A 364 0.81 -0.58 -20.55
N LYS A 365 0.94 -1.83 -20.12
CA LYS A 365 -0.22 -2.63 -19.68
C LYS A 365 -0.90 -2.02 -18.46
N MET A 366 -0.10 -1.53 -17.49
CA MET A 366 -0.63 -0.85 -16.31
C MET A 366 -1.43 0.39 -16.66
N VAL A 367 -0.93 1.25 -17.57
CA VAL A 367 -1.55 2.54 -17.90
C VAL A 367 -2.72 2.36 -18.87
N PHE A 368 -2.52 1.62 -19.96
CA PHE A 368 -3.49 1.63 -21.08
C PHE A 368 -4.53 0.52 -21.00
N GLU A 369 -4.17 -0.66 -20.47
CA GLU A 369 -5.12 -1.77 -20.34
C GLU A 369 -5.81 -1.71 -18.99
N ILE A 370 -5.10 -1.93 -17.89
CA ILE A 370 -5.67 -1.92 -16.54
C ILE A 370 -6.22 -0.53 -16.20
N GLY A 371 -5.41 0.50 -16.37
CA GLY A 371 -5.79 1.90 -16.11
C GLY A 371 -6.78 2.50 -17.10
N GLY A 372 -7.05 1.81 -18.22
CA GLY A 372 -8.01 2.25 -19.24
C GLY A 372 -7.56 3.47 -20.06
N GLY A 373 -6.27 3.83 -19.99
CA GLY A 373 -5.66 4.93 -20.75
C GLY A 373 -5.98 6.32 -20.21
N ILE A 374 -5.56 7.33 -20.99
CA ILE A 374 -5.70 8.72 -20.63
C ILE A 374 -7.13 9.23 -20.99
N PRO A 375 -7.82 9.90 -20.06
CA PRO A 375 -9.17 10.41 -20.35
C PRO A 375 -9.16 11.57 -21.38
N ALA A 376 -10.32 11.84 -21.96
CA ALA A 376 -10.58 12.97 -22.86
C ALA A 376 -9.69 13.06 -24.13
N GLY A 377 -9.14 11.92 -24.58
CA GLY A 377 -8.33 11.87 -25.80
C GLY A 377 -6.97 12.57 -25.70
N ARG A 378 -6.53 12.94 -24.50
CA ARG A 378 -5.22 13.53 -24.27
C ARG A 378 -4.09 12.50 -24.44
N LYS A 379 -2.87 13.00 -24.67
CA LYS A 379 -1.69 12.15 -24.83
C LYS A 379 -1.05 11.87 -23.47
N PHE A 380 -0.61 10.62 -23.29
CA PHE A 380 0.25 10.24 -22.17
C PHE A 380 1.55 11.03 -22.22
N LYS A 381 2.03 11.49 -21.09
CA LYS A 381 3.29 12.22 -20.95
C LYS A 381 4.31 11.46 -20.14
N ALA A 382 3.94 11.11 -18.90
CA ALA A 382 4.83 10.41 -17.99
C ALA A 382 4.04 9.61 -16.95
N VAL A 383 4.71 8.66 -16.32
CA VAL A 383 4.24 8.01 -15.09
C VAL A 383 5.31 8.16 -14.00
N GLN A 384 4.90 8.59 -12.84
CA GLN A 384 5.78 8.65 -11.66
C GLN A 384 5.51 7.41 -10.80
N THR A 385 6.56 6.69 -10.45
CA THR A 385 6.51 5.53 -9.56
C THR A 385 7.33 5.77 -8.30
N GLY A 386 6.98 5.09 -7.21
CA GLY A 386 7.74 5.17 -5.97
C GLY A 386 7.36 6.33 -5.04
N GLY A 387 6.24 7.00 -5.28
CA GLY A 387 5.82 8.15 -4.49
C GLY A 387 6.79 9.35 -4.61
N PRO A 388 6.81 10.28 -3.64
CA PRO A 388 7.60 11.51 -3.73
C PRO A 388 9.11 11.33 -3.91
N SER A 389 9.60 10.13 -3.62
CA SER A 389 11.02 9.77 -3.73
C SER A 389 11.37 9.01 -5.01
N GLY A 390 10.39 8.81 -5.89
CA GLY A 390 10.58 8.10 -7.15
C GLY A 390 10.89 9.02 -8.32
N GLY A 391 11.01 8.44 -9.53
CA GLY A 391 11.28 9.17 -10.75
C GLY A 391 10.09 9.20 -11.71
N CYS A 392 10.09 10.19 -12.60
CA CYS A 392 9.14 10.30 -13.69
C CYS A 392 9.68 9.57 -14.93
N ILE A 393 8.88 8.65 -15.45
CA ILE A 393 9.24 7.80 -16.59
C ILE A 393 8.43 8.26 -17.81
N PRO A 394 9.09 8.72 -18.88
CA PRO A 394 8.41 9.24 -20.06
C PRO A 394 7.91 8.13 -21.01
N SER A 395 7.23 8.52 -22.07
CA SER A 395 6.54 7.63 -23.01
C SER A 395 7.45 6.60 -23.71
N GLU A 396 8.71 6.93 -23.91
CA GLU A 396 9.70 6.06 -24.58
C GLU A 396 9.96 4.76 -23.80
N PHE A 397 9.70 4.76 -22.49
CA PHE A 397 9.97 3.62 -21.61
C PHE A 397 8.69 2.91 -21.13
N LEU A 398 7.58 3.07 -21.83
CA LEU A 398 6.30 2.43 -21.46
C LEU A 398 6.36 0.88 -21.49
N ASP A 399 7.27 0.30 -22.24
CA ASP A 399 7.43 -1.16 -22.31
C ASP A 399 8.35 -1.72 -21.21
N THR A 400 8.83 -0.85 -20.31
CA THR A 400 9.64 -1.26 -19.15
C THR A 400 8.81 -2.11 -18.18
N ALA A 401 9.44 -3.20 -17.73
CA ALA A 401 8.88 -4.04 -16.69
C ALA A 401 8.80 -3.30 -15.35
N VAL A 402 7.69 -3.44 -14.65
CA VAL A 402 7.49 -2.87 -13.32
C VAL A 402 8.08 -3.86 -12.29
N ASP A 403 9.40 -3.78 -12.12
CA ASP A 403 10.16 -4.53 -11.12
C ASP A 403 11.28 -3.65 -10.51
N TYR A 404 11.96 -4.17 -9.47
CA TYR A 404 12.94 -3.37 -8.73
C TYR A 404 14.11 -2.94 -9.59
N GLU A 405 14.61 -3.84 -10.43
CA GLU A 405 15.81 -3.64 -11.24
C GLU A 405 15.53 -2.69 -12.41
N SER A 406 14.45 -2.92 -13.14
CA SER A 406 14.10 -2.16 -14.35
C SER A 406 13.74 -0.71 -14.00
N LEU A 407 12.99 -0.48 -12.92
CA LEU A 407 12.68 0.87 -12.47
C LEU A 407 13.92 1.62 -11.97
N ALA A 408 14.82 0.93 -11.27
CA ALA A 408 16.07 1.53 -10.78
C ALA A 408 16.99 1.97 -11.93
N GLN A 409 17.06 1.21 -13.03
CA GLN A 409 17.81 1.58 -14.24
C GLN A 409 17.33 2.89 -14.88
N LEU A 410 16.04 3.19 -14.74
CA LEU A 410 15.45 4.44 -15.22
C LEU A 410 15.57 5.61 -14.21
N GLY A 411 16.25 5.41 -13.07
CA GLY A 411 16.34 6.42 -12.03
C GLY A 411 15.07 6.59 -11.20
N SER A 412 14.16 5.61 -11.27
CA SER A 412 12.95 5.55 -10.44
C SER A 412 13.08 4.46 -9.37
N ILE A 413 12.04 4.29 -8.57
CA ILE A 413 11.97 3.22 -7.55
C ILE A 413 10.57 2.62 -7.53
N MET A 414 10.44 1.38 -7.01
CA MET A 414 9.16 0.72 -6.80
C MET A 414 8.30 1.46 -5.75
N GLY A 415 8.91 1.91 -4.68
CA GLY A 415 8.20 2.47 -3.54
C GLY A 415 7.22 1.48 -2.91
N SER A 416 6.23 2.01 -2.20
CA SER A 416 5.14 1.21 -1.63
C SER A 416 4.00 0.91 -2.62
N GLY A 417 4.11 1.32 -3.89
CA GLY A 417 3.12 1.05 -4.94
C GLY A 417 2.33 2.27 -5.41
N GLY A 418 2.74 3.49 -5.06
CA GLY A 418 2.16 4.70 -5.64
C GLY A 418 2.54 4.84 -7.12
N MET A 419 1.54 5.06 -7.99
CA MET A 419 1.73 5.28 -9.41
C MET A 419 0.85 6.44 -9.87
N VAL A 420 1.48 7.54 -10.29
CA VAL A 420 0.80 8.77 -10.72
C VAL A 420 1.00 8.95 -12.21
N VAL A 421 -0.08 8.90 -12.98
CA VAL A 421 -0.06 9.07 -14.43
C VAL A 421 -0.29 10.53 -14.79
N MET A 422 0.50 11.06 -15.70
CA MET A 422 0.47 12.45 -16.18
C MET A 422 0.24 12.47 -17.68
N ASP A 423 -0.56 13.43 -18.13
CA ASP A 423 -0.83 13.72 -19.53
C ASP A 423 -0.13 15.00 -19.99
N GLU A 424 -0.35 15.38 -21.26
CA GLU A 424 0.24 16.56 -21.89
C GLU A 424 -0.09 17.89 -21.21
N SER A 425 -1.12 17.94 -20.35
CA SER A 425 -1.46 19.15 -19.58
C SER A 425 -0.60 19.35 -18.32
N SER A 426 0.25 18.38 -17.97
CA SER A 426 1.13 18.44 -16.81
C SER A 426 2.45 19.15 -17.16
N CYS A 427 2.87 20.12 -16.38
CA CYS A 427 4.21 20.69 -16.46
C CYS A 427 5.18 19.85 -15.61
N MET A 428 6.23 19.32 -16.22
CA MET A 428 7.16 18.44 -15.52
C MET A 428 8.07 19.17 -14.53
N VAL A 429 8.28 20.48 -14.74
CA VAL A 429 8.99 21.34 -13.78
C VAL A 429 8.15 21.57 -12.52
N ASP A 430 6.85 21.81 -12.69
CA ASP A 430 5.92 21.99 -11.57
C ASP A 430 5.70 20.68 -10.80
N VAL A 431 5.66 19.55 -11.51
CA VAL A 431 5.65 18.20 -10.88
C VAL A 431 6.90 17.98 -10.04
N ALA A 432 8.08 18.30 -10.54
CA ALA A 432 9.33 18.20 -9.78
C ALA A 432 9.33 19.12 -8.55
N LYS A 433 8.82 20.34 -8.70
CA LYS A 433 8.65 21.30 -7.59
C LYS A 433 7.70 20.75 -6.52
N TYR A 434 6.56 20.19 -6.91
CA TYR A 434 5.58 19.59 -6.00
C TYR A 434 6.18 18.47 -5.14
N PHE A 435 6.93 17.56 -5.75
CA PHE A 435 7.58 16.49 -4.99
C PHE A 435 8.73 17.00 -4.12
N MET A 436 9.43 18.04 -4.57
CA MET A 436 10.48 18.68 -3.76
C MET A 436 9.89 19.41 -2.54
N ASP A 437 8.75 20.08 -2.69
CA ASP A 437 8.01 20.71 -1.59
C ASP A 437 7.66 19.67 -0.53
N PHE A 438 7.11 18.53 -0.93
CA PHE A 438 6.85 17.41 -0.03
C PHE A 438 8.11 16.95 0.71
N CYS A 439 9.22 16.70 -0.01
CA CYS A 439 10.46 16.27 0.62
C CYS A 439 11.04 17.30 1.59
N MET A 440 10.88 18.59 1.30
CA MET A 440 11.29 19.70 2.15
C MET A 440 10.47 19.73 3.45
N ILE A 441 9.15 19.65 3.35
CA ILE A 441 8.22 19.68 4.51
C ILE A 441 8.43 18.46 5.40
N GLU A 442 8.64 17.28 4.81
CA GLU A 442 8.82 16.00 5.52
C GLU A 442 10.26 15.76 6.02
N SER A 443 11.19 16.66 5.74
CA SER A 443 12.55 16.56 6.26
C SER A 443 12.56 16.63 7.79
N CYS A 444 13.16 15.63 8.45
CA CYS A 444 13.30 15.64 9.92
C CYS A 444 14.26 16.73 10.43
N GLY A 445 14.99 17.40 9.52
CA GLY A 445 15.94 18.48 9.82
C GLY A 445 17.27 18.05 10.42
N LYS A 446 17.53 16.74 10.60
CA LYS A 446 18.74 16.25 11.28
C LYS A 446 20.04 16.51 10.50
N CYS A 447 20.09 16.15 9.23
CA CYS A 447 21.28 16.35 8.40
C CYS A 447 21.17 17.59 7.51
N ILE A 448 22.26 18.35 7.41
CA ILE A 448 22.31 19.62 6.65
C ILE A 448 21.98 19.42 5.16
N PRO A 449 22.52 18.41 4.45
CA PRO A 449 22.27 18.25 3.02
C PRO A 449 20.76 18.13 2.71
N CYS A 450 20.02 17.30 3.45
CA CYS A 450 18.57 17.18 3.29
C CYS A 450 17.87 18.48 3.68
N ARG A 451 18.09 19.00 4.90
CA ARG A 451 17.37 20.17 5.43
C ARG A 451 17.56 21.43 4.58
N ALA A 452 18.81 21.77 4.26
CA ALA A 452 19.13 22.97 3.50
C ALA A 452 19.01 22.74 1.98
N GLY A 453 19.45 21.57 1.50
CA GLY A 453 19.46 21.25 0.08
C GLY A 453 18.04 21.16 -0.51
N THR A 454 17.11 20.45 0.13
CA THR A 454 15.74 20.38 -0.36
C THR A 454 15.06 21.75 -0.40
N TYR A 455 15.32 22.61 0.59
CA TYR A 455 14.84 23.99 0.59
C TYR A 455 15.40 24.79 -0.59
N GLN A 456 16.71 24.74 -0.86
CA GLN A 456 17.33 25.46 -1.96
C GLN A 456 16.86 24.93 -3.31
N MET A 457 16.74 23.60 -3.46
CA MET A 457 16.21 22.98 -4.69
C MET A 457 14.77 23.43 -4.93
N HIS A 458 13.92 23.45 -3.91
CA HIS A 458 12.53 23.93 -4.01
C HIS A 458 12.49 25.42 -4.40
N ARG A 459 13.38 26.25 -3.84
CA ARG A 459 13.46 27.68 -4.18
C ARG A 459 13.83 27.89 -5.65
N ILE A 460 14.81 27.13 -6.16
CA ILE A 460 15.21 27.20 -7.57
C ILE A 460 14.06 26.74 -8.48
N LEU A 461 13.43 25.61 -8.18
CA LEU A 461 12.28 25.12 -8.96
C LEU A 461 11.11 26.12 -8.95
N SER A 462 10.91 26.82 -7.82
CA SER A 462 9.92 27.91 -7.73
C SER A 462 10.29 29.09 -8.61
N ALA A 463 11.56 29.49 -8.67
CA ALA A 463 12.02 30.53 -9.58
C ALA A 463 11.83 30.12 -11.05
N ILE A 464 12.11 28.86 -11.41
CA ILE A 464 11.89 28.35 -12.77
C ILE A 464 10.40 28.39 -13.13
N THR A 465 9.51 27.88 -12.27
CA THR A 465 8.05 27.91 -12.54
C THR A 465 7.46 29.32 -12.55
N ASN A 466 8.12 30.29 -11.91
CA ASN A 466 7.75 31.70 -11.92
C ASN A 466 8.45 32.51 -13.07
N MET A 467 9.18 31.83 -13.96
CA MET A 467 9.89 32.47 -15.11
C MET A 467 10.94 33.50 -14.67
N SER A 468 11.57 33.33 -13.51
CA SER A 468 12.56 34.28 -12.95
C SER A 468 13.95 33.65 -12.70
N ALA A 469 14.11 32.40 -13.07
CA ALA A 469 15.39 31.69 -12.93
C ALA A 469 16.33 31.98 -14.11
N THR A 470 17.62 31.79 -13.87
CA THR A 470 18.71 31.93 -14.85
C THR A 470 19.30 30.55 -15.20
N PRO A 471 20.09 30.44 -16.27
CA PRO A 471 20.83 29.22 -16.59
C PRO A 471 21.79 28.78 -15.45
N GLU A 472 22.34 29.72 -14.69
CA GLU A 472 23.19 29.45 -13.52
C GLU A 472 22.39 28.78 -12.39
N ASP A 473 21.11 29.14 -12.20
CA ASP A 473 20.22 28.50 -11.24
C ASP A 473 19.99 27.03 -11.62
N LEU A 474 19.86 26.72 -12.91
CA LEU A 474 19.70 25.35 -13.38
C LEU A 474 20.95 24.50 -13.06
N LYS A 475 22.13 25.05 -13.32
CA LYS A 475 23.40 24.38 -12.99
C LYS A 475 23.52 24.14 -11.48
N MET A 476 23.16 25.12 -10.67
CA MET A 476 23.12 24.98 -9.20
C MET A 476 22.13 23.90 -8.75
N LEU A 477 20.98 23.78 -9.42
CA LEU A 477 20.00 22.72 -9.13
C LEU A 477 20.59 21.33 -9.36
N GLU A 478 21.33 21.13 -10.46
CA GLU A 478 22.00 19.87 -10.77
C GLU A 478 23.06 19.51 -9.71
N GLU A 479 23.90 20.48 -9.33
CA GLU A 479 24.94 20.32 -8.30
C GLU A 479 24.31 19.99 -6.93
N LEU A 480 23.19 20.63 -6.57
CA LEU A 480 22.45 20.34 -5.34
C LEU A 480 21.81 18.95 -5.37
N CYS A 481 21.32 18.49 -6.51
CA CYS A 481 20.79 17.14 -6.67
C CYS A 481 21.84 16.09 -6.32
N ASP A 482 23.06 16.25 -6.86
CA ASP A 482 24.16 15.34 -6.59
C ASP A 482 24.60 15.39 -5.12
N LEU A 483 24.77 16.58 -4.58
CA LEU A 483 25.14 16.80 -3.18
C LEU A 483 24.14 16.13 -2.23
N VAL A 484 22.85 16.45 -2.37
CA VAL A 484 21.79 15.95 -1.46
C VAL A 484 21.69 14.43 -1.54
N LYS A 485 21.76 13.87 -2.74
CA LYS A 485 21.71 12.43 -2.98
C LYS A 485 22.83 11.68 -2.27
N HIS A 486 24.06 12.13 -2.37
CA HIS A 486 25.22 11.39 -1.90
C HIS A 486 25.65 11.69 -0.46
N THR A 487 25.17 12.79 0.14
CA THR A 487 25.60 13.20 1.48
C THR A 487 24.49 13.17 2.53
N SER A 488 23.24 12.89 2.15
CA SER A 488 22.14 12.77 3.11
C SER A 488 22.23 11.49 3.92
N LEU A 489 21.79 11.54 5.18
CA LEU A 489 21.90 10.45 6.15
C LEU A 489 20.98 9.26 5.82
N CYS A 490 19.78 9.50 5.32
CA CYS A 490 18.76 8.47 5.12
C CYS A 490 18.12 8.54 3.73
N GLY A 491 17.32 7.51 3.41
CA GLY A 491 16.64 7.35 2.12
C GLY A 491 15.79 8.55 1.70
N LEU A 492 15.17 9.29 2.64
CA LEU A 492 14.38 10.48 2.29
C LEU A 492 15.25 11.51 1.54
N GLY A 493 16.35 11.94 2.13
CA GLY A 493 17.24 12.90 1.48
C GLY A 493 17.97 12.32 0.26
N GLN A 494 18.39 11.05 0.33
CA GLN A 494 19.09 10.38 -0.78
C GLN A 494 18.23 10.23 -2.02
N SER A 495 16.92 10.12 -1.88
CA SER A 495 15.98 9.95 -3.00
C SER A 495 15.19 11.22 -3.35
N ALA A 496 15.20 12.25 -2.50
CA ALA A 496 14.51 13.52 -2.78
C ALA A 496 14.85 14.14 -4.14
N PRO A 497 16.10 14.06 -4.66
CA PRO A 497 16.44 14.57 -5.99
C PRO A 497 15.87 13.76 -7.16
N ASN A 498 15.41 12.52 -6.98
CA ASN A 498 15.02 11.64 -8.09
C ASN A 498 13.96 12.26 -9.04
N PRO A 499 12.85 12.89 -8.55
CA PRO A 499 11.90 13.56 -9.44
C PRO A 499 12.55 14.66 -10.28
N VAL A 500 13.45 15.44 -9.69
CA VAL A 500 14.16 16.53 -10.38
C VAL A 500 15.10 15.97 -11.45
N VAL A 501 15.96 15.02 -11.07
CA VAL A 501 16.94 14.41 -12.00
C VAL A 501 16.23 13.72 -13.18
N SER A 502 15.15 12.97 -12.90
CA SER A 502 14.42 12.27 -13.97
C SER A 502 13.69 13.23 -14.91
N THR A 503 13.13 14.32 -14.39
CA THR A 503 12.47 15.35 -15.23
C THR A 503 13.48 16.19 -16.00
N LEU A 504 14.61 16.57 -15.42
CA LEU A 504 15.71 17.24 -16.14
C LEU A 504 16.21 16.40 -17.31
N LYS A 505 16.41 15.09 -17.07
CA LYS A 505 16.90 14.17 -18.10
C LYS A 505 15.90 13.99 -19.26
N SER A 506 14.61 13.85 -18.96
CA SER A 506 13.61 13.45 -19.95
C SER A 506 12.81 14.63 -20.52
N PHE A 507 12.77 15.76 -19.84
CA PHE A 507 11.97 16.93 -20.19
C PHE A 507 12.80 18.23 -20.14
N ALA A 508 14.08 18.16 -20.50
CA ALA A 508 15.00 19.31 -20.52
C ALA A 508 14.46 20.51 -21.31
N THR A 509 13.70 20.25 -22.39
CA THR A 509 13.08 21.28 -23.20
C THR A 509 12.07 22.12 -22.43
N GLU A 510 11.36 21.54 -21.45
CA GLU A 510 10.42 22.30 -20.61
C GLU A 510 11.17 23.23 -19.65
N TYR A 511 12.29 22.78 -19.07
CA TYR A 511 13.14 23.62 -18.23
C TYR A 511 13.69 24.81 -19.04
N LYS A 512 14.18 24.52 -20.26
CA LYS A 512 14.68 25.55 -21.17
C LYS A 512 13.61 26.57 -21.53
N ALA A 513 12.40 26.13 -21.89
CA ALA A 513 11.28 27.00 -22.20
C ALA A 513 10.93 27.95 -21.02
N HIS A 514 10.96 27.44 -19.78
CA HIS A 514 10.70 28.30 -18.62
C HIS A 514 11.80 29.32 -18.36
N ILE A 515 13.08 28.95 -18.56
CA ILE A 515 14.25 29.79 -18.23
C ILE A 515 14.55 30.80 -19.37
N GLU A 516 14.61 30.33 -20.62
CA GLU A 516 15.07 31.12 -21.75
C GLU A 516 13.92 31.82 -22.51
N GLU A 517 12.77 31.11 -22.64
CA GLU A 517 11.62 31.61 -23.42
C GLU A 517 10.53 32.23 -22.53
N HIS A 518 10.68 32.12 -21.20
CA HIS A 518 9.70 32.58 -20.20
C HIS A 518 8.28 32.07 -20.48
N THR A 519 8.16 30.80 -20.94
CA THR A 519 6.89 30.17 -21.29
C THR A 519 6.76 28.81 -20.61
N CYS A 520 5.52 28.45 -20.27
CA CYS A 520 5.22 27.08 -19.79
C CYS A 520 4.53 26.31 -20.91
N PRO A 521 5.14 25.28 -21.48
CA PRO A 521 4.51 24.50 -22.57
C PRO A 521 3.15 23.90 -22.20
N ALA A 522 2.93 23.56 -20.93
CA ALA A 522 1.65 23.06 -20.42
C ALA A 522 0.66 24.19 -20.03
N GLY A 523 1.09 25.45 -20.02
CA GLY A 523 0.26 26.62 -19.71
C GLY A 523 -0.24 26.71 -18.26
N VAL A 524 0.43 26.04 -17.32
CA VAL A 524 0.00 25.98 -15.89
C VAL A 524 0.86 26.83 -14.96
N CYS A 525 2.09 27.17 -15.34
CA CYS A 525 3.02 28.01 -14.59
C CYS A 525 2.89 29.50 -14.95
N GLY A 526 3.43 30.40 -14.11
CA GLY A 526 3.46 31.83 -14.36
C GLY A 526 2.11 32.57 -14.20
N LYS A 527 1.02 31.87 -13.91
CA LYS A 527 -0.24 32.50 -13.52
C LYS A 527 -0.13 32.87 -12.04
N ALA A 528 -0.22 34.19 -11.76
CA ALA A 528 -0.34 34.66 -10.39
C ALA A 528 -1.44 33.84 -9.68
N VAL A 529 -1.13 33.30 -8.50
CA VAL A 529 -2.12 32.68 -7.61
C VAL A 529 -3.04 33.81 -7.12
N GLY A 530 -4.08 34.07 -7.86
CA GLY A 530 -4.99 35.20 -7.61
C GLY A 530 -6.15 35.22 -8.55
N ALA A 531 -6.96 34.15 -8.59
CA ALA A 531 -8.37 34.15 -8.96
C ALA A 531 -8.88 32.71 -9.01
N ASN A 532 -9.24 32.18 -7.86
CA ASN A 532 -10.34 31.22 -7.66
C ASN A 532 -10.10 30.50 -6.31
N LEU A 533 -10.47 31.21 -5.25
CA LEU A 533 -10.91 30.61 -3.99
C LEU A 533 -12.44 30.52 -4.01
#